data_abce17ec817a735d652c5067d68f4e55
#
_entry.id   abce17ec817a735d652c5067d68f4e55
#
_cell.length_a   1.000
_cell.length_b   1.000
_cell.length_c   1.000
_cell.angle_alpha   90.00
_cell.angle_beta   90.00
_cell.angle_gamma   90.00
#
_symmetry.space_group_name_H-M   'P 1'
#
loop_
_entity.id
_entity.type
_entity.pdbx_description
1 polymer ?
#
loop_
_entity_poly.entity_id
_entity_poly.type
_entity_poly.pdbx_seq_one_letter_code
_entity_poly.pdbx_strand_id
1 'polypeptide(L)'
;MDYSAKIIESWNVNAEKWITTINNEEIESRKLVTNKAIIDAVMEYHPESIIDIGCGEGWLARELQKKGLSVFGIDGVKSLIKNATDKGGEHYAVCGYKDLVAGKLPVKKLFNAAVINFALIDKEEAEELINYLPAILQQNGLLFIQTLHPLFVEGDYVTGWKEGSWNGMKQNFTMPYNWFFRTIEDWIRLFSGAGFYLEILKEPTHPLTLKPASVIFILRLKSFNSLL
;
A
#
# COMPACT_ATOMS: atom_id res chain seq x y z
N MET A 1 -6.43 2.36 23.30
CA MET A 1 -6.63 0.99 22.72
C MET A 1 -5.59 0.85 21.61
N ASP A 2 -4.80 -0.21 21.62
CA ASP A 2 -3.75 -0.41 20.60
C ASP A 2 -4.41 -0.99 19.31
N TYR A 3 -4.73 -0.11 18.37
CA TYR A 3 -5.34 -0.51 17.10
C TYR A 3 -4.32 -1.20 16.18
N SER A 4 -3.06 -0.77 16.19
CA SER A 4 -2.00 -1.35 15.36
C SER A 4 -1.78 -2.83 15.67
N ALA A 5 -1.73 -3.19 16.94
CA ALA A 5 -1.60 -4.60 17.35
C ALA A 5 -2.80 -5.44 16.89
N LYS A 6 -4.02 -4.90 16.97
CA LYS A 6 -5.24 -5.60 16.49
C LYS A 6 -5.26 -5.77 14.97
N ILE A 7 -4.81 -4.78 14.22
CA ILE A 7 -4.69 -4.85 12.76
C ILE A 7 -3.75 -5.99 12.39
N ILE A 8 -2.55 -6.02 12.96
CA ILE A 8 -1.56 -7.05 12.66
C ILE A 8 -2.03 -8.46 13.08
N GLU A 9 -2.70 -8.57 14.24
CA GLU A 9 -3.28 -9.82 14.71
C GLU A 9 -4.35 -10.35 13.74
N SER A 10 -5.27 -9.47 13.29
CA SER A 10 -6.29 -9.81 12.31
C SER A 10 -5.68 -10.31 11.00
N TRP A 11 -4.66 -9.64 10.48
CA TRP A 11 -3.98 -10.07 9.26
C TRP A 11 -3.27 -11.39 9.43
N ASN A 12 -2.62 -11.66 10.59
CA ASN A 12 -2.02 -12.97 10.88
C ASN A 12 -3.05 -14.09 10.87
N VAL A 13 -4.21 -13.89 11.53
CA VAL A 13 -5.29 -14.89 11.61
C VAL A 13 -5.94 -15.16 10.24
N ASN A 14 -6.00 -14.13 9.39
CA ASN A 14 -6.69 -14.22 8.09
C ASN A 14 -5.75 -14.44 6.90
N ALA A 15 -4.46 -14.58 7.09
CA ALA A 15 -3.48 -14.63 6.01
C ALA A 15 -3.78 -15.73 4.96
N GLU A 16 -4.10 -16.96 5.38
CA GLU A 16 -4.42 -18.05 4.45
C GLU A 16 -5.71 -17.77 3.66
N LYS A 17 -6.71 -17.17 4.31
CA LYS A 17 -7.96 -16.77 3.65
C LYS A 17 -7.72 -15.67 2.62
N TRP A 18 -6.82 -14.72 2.95
CA TRP A 18 -6.40 -13.68 2.02
C TRP A 18 -5.67 -14.27 0.81
N ILE A 19 -4.72 -15.19 1.03
CA ILE A 19 -4.02 -15.90 -0.05
C ILE A 19 -5.03 -16.59 -0.98
N THR A 20 -6.00 -17.28 -0.40
CA THR A 20 -7.07 -17.96 -1.17
C THR A 20 -7.91 -16.95 -1.97
N THR A 21 -8.33 -15.85 -1.33
CA THR A 21 -9.09 -14.77 -1.97
C THR A 21 -8.35 -14.18 -3.18
N ILE A 22 -7.05 -13.94 -3.03
CA ILE A 22 -6.23 -13.38 -4.12
C ILE A 22 -6.04 -14.41 -5.24
N ASN A 23 -5.72 -15.65 -4.90
CA ASN A 23 -5.52 -16.73 -5.90
C ASN A 23 -6.77 -16.99 -6.74
N ASN A 24 -7.94 -16.89 -6.13
CA ASN A 24 -9.24 -17.12 -6.77
C ASN A 24 -9.81 -15.86 -7.44
N GLU A 25 -9.10 -14.72 -7.42
CA GLU A 25 -9.59 -13.44 -7.96
C GLU A 25 -10.99 -13.06 -7.42
N GLU A 26 -11.23 -13.25 -6.12
CA GLU A 26 -12.57 -13.11 -5.53
C GLU A 26 -13.03 -11.67 -5.34
N ILE A 27 -12.14 -10.68 -5.45
CA ILE A 27 -12.47 -9.25 -5.31
C ILE A 27 -12.65 -8.64 -6.69
N GLU A 28 -13.92 -8.37 -7.06
CA GLU A 28 -14.30 -7.88 -8.39
C GLU A 28 -13.59 -6.57 -8.77
N SER A 29 -13.56 -5.60 -7.87
CA SER A 29 -12.91 -4.31 -8.12
C SER A 29 -11.41 -4.43 -8.42
N ARG A 30 -10.74 -5.41 -7.80
CA ARG A 30 -9.32 -5.71 -8.08
C ARG A 30 -9.16 -6.25 -9.50
N LYS A 31 -9.99 -7.20 -9.87
CA LYS A 31 -9.95 -7.86 -11.17
C LYS A 31 -10.26 -6.90 -12.32
N LEU A 32 -11.30 -6.07 -12.15
CA LEU A 32 -11.79 -5.20 -13.22
C LEU A 32 -11.04 -3.87 -13.31
N VAL A 33 -10.50 -3.36 -12.20
CA VAL A 33 -10.02 -1.96 -12.15
C VAL A 33 -8.69 -1.83 -11.42
N THR A 34 -8.67 -2.09 -10.10
CA THR A 34 -7.62 -1.54 -9.24
C THR A 34 -6.26 -2.19 -9.44
N ASN A 35 -6.20 -3.50 -9.79
CA ASN A 35 -4.92 -4.17 -10.07
C ASN A 35 -4.25 -3.58 -11.31
N LYS A 36 -4.99 -3.40 -12.40
CA LYS A 36 -4.46 -2.81 -13.62
C LYS A 36 -4.05 -1.35 -13.40
N ALA A 37 -4.87 -0.60 -12.67
CA ALA A 37 -4.65 0.82 -12.45
C ALA A 37 -3.32 1.13 -11.74
N ILE A 38 -2.98 0.38 -10.68
CA ILE A 38 -1.71 0.59 -9.98
C ILE A 38 -0.51 0.15 -10.82
N ILE A 39 -0.64 -0.95 -11.55
CA ILE A 39 0.41 -1.41 -12.47
C ILE A 39 0.67 -0.34 -13.53
N ASP A 40 -0.37 0.15 -14.20
CA ASP A 40 -0.26 1.18 -15.24
C ASP A 40 0.35 2.47 -14.67
N ALA A 41 -0.08 2.89 -13.47
CA ALA A 41 0.46 4.08 -12.81
C ALA A 41 1.97 3.97 -12.55
N VAL A 42 2.45 2.83 -12.08
CA VAL A 42 3.87 2.58 -11.86
C VAL A 42 4.63 2.50 -13.19
N MET A 43 4.07 1.80 -14.19
CA MET A 43 4.69 1.61 -15.49
C MET A 43 4.81 2.90 -16.31
N GLU A 44 3.98 3.89 -16.06
CA GLU A 44 4.05 5.22 -16.69
C GLU A 44 5.37 5.95 -16.36
N TYR A 45 5.95 5.67 -15.19
CA TYR A 45 7.19 6.28 -14.70
C TYR A 45 8.44 5.40 -14.85
N HIS A 46 8.26 4.10 -15.11
CA HIS A 46 9.35 3.13 -15.29
C HIS A 46 10.49 3.23 -14.24
N PRO A 47 10.21 3.23 -12.93
CA PRO A 47 11.26 3.30 -11.93
C PRO A 47 12.12 2.03 -11.94
N GLU A 48 13.45 2.16 -11.93
CA GLU A 48 14.37 1.01 -12.02
C GLU A 48 14.28 0.08 -10.81
N SER A 49 14.05 0.63 -9.63
CA SER A 49 13.96 -0.12 -8.38
C SER A 49 12.81 0.35 -7.51
N ILE A 50 12.03 -0.58 -7.01
CA ILE A 50 10.82 -0.33 -6.24
C ILE A 50 10.89 -1.10 -4.91
N ILE A 51 10.40 -0.48 -3.83
CA ILE A 51 9.99 -1.18 -2.62
C ILE A 51 8.46 -1.24 -2.56
N ASP A 52 7.91 -2.48 -2.47
CA ASP A 52 6.48 -2.74 -2.27
C ASP A 52 6.22 -2.96 -0.79
N ILE A 53 5.62 -1.97 -0.13
CA ILE A 53 5.44 -1.92 1.33
C ILE A 53 4.02 -2.36 1.69
N GLY A 54 3.92 -3.42 2.51
CA GLY A 54 2.66 -4.12 2.73
C GLY A 54 2.30 -4.97 1.51
N CYS A 55 3.28 -5.66 0.95
CA CYS A 55 3.15 -6.40 -0.32
C CYS A 55 2.22 -7.61 -0.23
N GLY A 56 1.84 -8.01 0.99
CA GLY A 56 1.01 -9.19 1.21
C GLY A 56 1.65 -10.46 0.66
N GLU A 57 0.90 -11.20 -0.15
CA GLU A 57 1.34 -12.43 -0.82
C GLU A 57 2.14 -12.16 -2.12
N GLY A 58 2.53 -10.88 -2.37
CA GLY A 58 3.48 -10.49 -3.41
C GLY A 58 2.93 -10.38 -4.83
N TRP A 59 1.61 -10.33 -5.04
CA TRP A 59 1.03 -10.29 -6.39
C TRP A 59 1.52 -9.09 -7.22
N LEU A 60 1.55 -7.88 -6.62
CA LEU A 60 1.95 -6.66 -7.33
C LEU A 60 3.44 -6.71 -7.68
N ALA A 61 4.26 -7.10 -6.73
CA ALA A 61 5.70 -7.25 -6.96
C ALA A 61 5.97 -8.21 -8.13
N ARG A 62 5.29 -9.38 -8.18
CA ARG A 62 5.44 -10.33 -9.30
C ARG A 62 4.98 -9.75 -10.64
N GLU A 63 3.86 -9.02 -10.67
CA GLU A 63 3.38 -8.40 -11.92
C GLU A 63 4.34 -7.32 -12.44
N LEU A 64 4.90 -6.50 -11.54
CA LEU A 64 5.89 -5.49 -11.91
C LEU A 64 7.23 -6.13 -12.36
N GLN A 65 7.65 -7.22 -11.71
CA GLN A 65 8.84 -7.98 -12.11
C GLN A 65 8.69 -8.59 -13.52
N LYS A 66 7.52 -9.13 -13.87
CA LYS A 66 7.22 -9.59 -15.25
C LYS A 66 7.37 -8.50 -16.30
N LYS A 67 7.25 -7.23 -15.89
CA LYS A 67 7.43 -6.05 -16.74
C LYS A 67 8.87 -5.51 -16.74
N GLY A 68 9.80 -6.22 -16.10
CA GLY A 68 11.22 -5.89 -16.08
C GLY A 68 11.66 -4.95 -14.95
N LEU A 69 10.80 -4.63 -13.98
CA LEU A 69 11.17 -3.78 -12.86
C LEU A 69 11.83 -4.59 -11.73
N SER A 70 12.82 -4.00 -11.04
CA SER A 70 13.40 -4.60 -9.83
C SER A 70 12.53 -4.25 -8.62
N VAL A 71 11.85 -5.23 -8.03
CA VAL A 71 10.93 -5.00 -6.91
C VAL A 71 11.38 -5.78 -5.68
N PHE A 72 11.39 -5.11 -4.52
CA PHE A 72 11.62 -5.72 -3.22
C PHE A 72 10.37 -5.56 -2.36
N GLY A 73 9.74 -6.68 -1.98
CA GLY A 73 8.49 -6.68 -1.21
C GLY A 73 8.74 -6.85 0.28
N ILE A 74 8.02 -6.09 1.11
CA ILE A 74 8.01 -6.25 2.57
C ILE A 74 6.59 -6.30 3.11
N ASP A 75 6.39 -7.12 4.13
CA ASP A 75 5.14 -7.22 4.89
C ASP A 75 5.42 -7.66 6.32
N GLY A 76 4.59 -7.24 7.27
CA GLY A 76 4.70 -7.65 8.67
C GLY A 76 4.20 -9.07 8.95
N VAL A 77 3.44 -9.67 8.03
CA VAL A 77 2.80 -10.98 8.21
C VAL A 77 3.66 -12.07 7.60
N LYS A 78 4.29 -12.87 8.45
CA LYS A 78 5.25 -13.91 8.05
C LYS A 78 4.67 -14.95 7.06
N SER A 79 3.43 -15.37 7.24
CA SER A 79 2.79 -16.36 6.36
C SER A 79 2.52 -15.80 4.95
N LEU A 80 2.20 -14.50 4.83
CA LEU A 80 2.08 -13.83 3.54
C LEU A 80 3.41 -13.78 2.80
N ILE A 81 4.48 -13.37 3.49
CA ILE A 81 5.84 -13.33 2.92
C ILE A 81 6.31 -14.74 2.53
N LYS A 82 6.04 -15.75 3.37
CA LYS A 82 6.35 -17.14 3.01
C LYS A 82 5.67 -17.53 1.70
N ASN A 83 4.38 -17.25 1.55
CA ASN A 83 3.64 -17.54 0.32
C ASN A 83 4.17 -16.74 -0.88
N ALA A 84 4.53 -15.47 -0.70
CA ALA A 84 5.15 -14.65 -1.75
C ALA A 84 6.46 -15.28 -2.25
N THR A 85 7.31 -15.73 -1.34
CA THR A 85 8.60 -16.40 -1.64
C THR A 85 8.38 -17.74 -2.34
N ASP A 86 7.46 -18.56 -1.84
CA ASP A 86 7.13 -19.89 -2.41
C ASP A 86 6.60 -19.77 -3.86
N LYS A 87 5.93 -18.67 -4.20
CA LYS A 87 5.44 -18.38 -5.58
C LYS A 87 6.50 -17.88 -6.55
N GLY A 88 7.69 -17.66 -6.09
CA GLY A 88 8.83 -17.25 -6.89
C GLY A 88 9.31 -15.84 -6.58
N GLY A 89 10.51 -15.76 -6.08
CA GLY A 89 11.25 -14.53 -5.85
C GLY A 89 12.07 -14.56 -4.57
N GLU A 90 13.33 -14.17 -4.69
CA GLU A 90 14.24 -13.98 -3.54
C GLU A 90 14.14 -12.56 -2.94
N HIS A 91 13.14 -11.79 -3.35
CA HIS A 91 13.08 -10.35 -3.10
C HIS A 91 11.96 -9.98 -2.14
N TYR A 92 11.74 -10.82 -1.12
CA TYR A 92 10.75 -10.56 -0.06
C TYR A 92 11.38 -10.66 1.32
N ALA A 93 10.90 -9.84 2.26
CA ALA A 93 11.31 -9.93 3.66
C ALA A 93 10.14 -9.65 4.62
N VAL A 94 10.14 -10.34 5.75
CA VAL A 94 9.28 -9.99 6.87
C VAL A 94 9.82 -8.71 7.50
N CYS A 95 9.11 -7.60 7.31
CA CYS A 95 9.46 -6.30 7.85
C CYS A 95 8.16 -5.48 7.97
N GLY A 96 7.68 -5.28 9.17
CA GLY A 96 6.54 -4.40 9.46
C GLY A 96 6.95 -2.93 9.45
N TYR A 97 5.99 -2.03 9.53
CA TYR A 97 6.26 -0.58 9.47
C TYR A 97 7.18 -0.13 10.59
N LYS A 98 6.98 -0.59 11.83
CA LYS A 98 7.88 -0.29 12.96
C LYS A 98 9.31 -0.77 12.72
N ASP A 99 9.48 -1.95 12.13
CA ASP A 99 10.82 -2.47 11.82
C ASP A 99 11.48 -1.66 10.70
N LEU A 100 10.72 -1.28 9.68
CA LEU A 100 11.22 -0.43 8.61
C LEU A 100 11.66 0.94 9.14
N VAL A 101 10.83 1.61 9.94
CA VAL A 101 11.14 2.91 10.56
C VAL A 101 12.33 2.81 11.53
N ALA A 102 12.50 1.67 12.20
CA ALA A 102 13.66 1.39 13.05
C ALA A 102 14.93 1.04 12.24
N GLY A 103 14.92 1.15 10.91
CA GLY A 103 16.07 0.88 10.05
C GLY A 103 16.45 -0.59 9.91
N LYS A 104 15.52 -1.51 10.18
CA LYS A 104 15.76 -2.97 10.12
C LYS A 104 15.49 -3.56 8.73
N LEU A 105 15.39 -2.73 7.69
CA LEU A 105 15.29 -3.23 6.32
C LEU A 105 16.52 -4.08 5.98
N PRO A 106 16.37 -5.34 5.50
CA PRO A 106 17.51 -6.23 5.28
C PRO A 106 18.37 -5.86 4.07
N VAL A 107 17.96 -4.86 3.29
CA VAL A 107 18.72 -4.34 2.15
C VAL A 107 19.16 -2.90 2.41
N LYS A 108 20.43 -2.59 2.14
CA LYS A 108 21.01 -1.25 2.31
C LYS A 108 21.13 -0.57 0.95
N LYS A 109 20.01 -0.13 0.39
CA LYS A 109 19.98 0.65 -0.85
C LYS A 109 18.85 1.67 -0.81
N LEU A 110 18.99 2.74 -1.59
CA LEU A 110 17.89 3.64 -1.89
C LEU A 110 17.11 3.14 -3.10
N PHE A 111 15.78 3.33 -3.06
CA PHE A 111 14.89 2.93 -4.14
C PHE A 111 14.50 4.14 -5.00
N ASN A 112 14.26 3.91 -6.29
CA ASN A 112 13.70 4.95 -7.18
C ASN A 112 12.24 5.23 -6.84
N ALA A 113 11.52 4.21 -6.34
CA ALA A 113 10.13 4.38 -5.93
C ALA A 113 9.76 3.48 -4.76
N ALA A 114 8.72 3.90 -4.03
CA ALA A 114 7.94 3.06 -3.12
C ALA A 114 6.52 2.92 -3.66
N VAL A 115 5.92 1.75 -3.47
CA VAL A 115 4.50 1.53 -3.72
C VAL A 115 3.84 0.98 -2.45
N ILE A 116 2.65 1.50 -2.12
CA ILE A 116 1.82 1.06 -1.01
C ILE A 116 0.40 0.87 -1.55
N ASN A 117 -0.04 -0.39 -1.62
CA ASN A 117 -1.29 -0.74 -2.28
C ASN A 117 -2.31 -1.31 -1.30
N PHE A 118 -3.29 -0.52 -0.88
CA PHE A 118 -4.32 -0.83 0.13
C PHE A 118 -3.76 -1.31 1.47
N ALA A 119 -2.61 -0.79 1.89
CA ALA A 119 -1.91 -1.23 3.09
C ALA A 119 -1.83 -0.15 4.19
N LEU A 120 -2.12 1.12 3.92
CA LEU A 120 -2.13 2.19 4.91
C LEU A 120 -3.45 2.20 5.70
N ILE A 121 -3.56 1.29 6.66
CA ILE A 121 -4.79 1.02 7.41
C ILE A 121 -4.79 1.73 8.77
N ASP A 122 -3.62 1.88 9.36
CA ASP A 122 -3.39 2.44 10.69
C ASP A 122 -3.23 3.97 10.66
N LYS A 123 -3.24 4.60 11.83
CA LYS A 123 -2.97 6.03 11.96
C LYS A 123 -1.50 6.28 12.22
N GLU A 124 -1.04 5.90 13.40
CA GLU A 124 0.27 6.27 13.93
C GLU A 124 1.40 5.62 13.11
N GLU A 125 1.31 4.31 12.88
CA GLU A 125 2.33 3.59 12.11
C GLU A 125 2.37 4.03 10.63
N ALA A 126 1.21 4.38 10.05
CA ALA A 126 1.16 4.91 8.68
C ALA A 126 1.78 6.30 8.59
N GLU A 127 1.55 7.18 9.57
CA GLU A 127 2.15 8.52 9.63
C GLU A 127 3.67 8.45 9.83
N GLU A 128 4.13 7.59 10.76
CA GLU A 128 5.56 7.34 10.96
C GLU A 128 6.22 6.78 9.70
N LEU A 129 5.59 5.82 9.03
CA LEU A 129 6.06 5.25 7.79
C LEU A 129 6.23 6.32 6.71
N ILE A 130 5.18 7.11 6.43
CA ILE A 130 5.22 8.14 5.39
C ILE A 130 6.32 9.17 5.67
N ASN A 131 6.52 9.57 6.93
CA ASN A 131 7.59 10.47 7.34
C ASN A 131 8.99 9.85 7.20
N TYR A 132 9.11 8.52 7.27
CA TYR A 132 10.38 7.80 7.13
C TYR A 132 10.77 7.54 5.66
N LEU A 133 9.81 7.44 4.74
CA LEU A 133 10.07 7.09 3.34
C LEU A 133 11.17 7.92 2.65
N PRO A 134 11.33 9.25 2.91
CA PRO A 134 12.43 10.02 2.36
C PRO A 134 13.83 9.44 2.65
N ALA A 135 14.00 8.72 3.76
CA ALA A 135 15.28 8.13 4.14
C ALA A 135 15.68 6.90 3.31
N ILE A 136 14.72 6.27 2.61
CA ILE A 136 14.94 5.07 1.79
C ILE A 136 14.70 5.29 0.30
N LEU A 137 14.30 6.50 -0.09
CA LEU A 137 14.13 6.89 -1.49
C LEU A 137 15.32 7.69 -2.00
N GLN A 138 15.59 7.54 -3.28
CA GLN A 138 16.54 8.41 -3.98
C GLN A 138 16.02 9.84 -4.07
N GLN A 139 16.89 10.78 -4.37
CA GLN A 139 16.49 12.15 -4.68
C GLN A 139 15.48 12.16 -5.84
N ASN A 140 14.40 12.92 -5.71
CA ASN A 140 13.25 12.91 -6.65
C ASN A 140 12.54 11.56 -6.74
N GLY A 141 12.73 10.67 -5.78
CA GLY A 141 12.07 9.36 -5.73
C GLY A 141 10.55 9.48 -5.71
N LEU A 142 9.88 8.47 -6.23
CA LEU A 142 8.43 8.44 -6.36
C LEU A 142 7.79 7.65 -5.22
N LEU A 143 6.57 8.04 -4.88
CA LEU A 143 5.72 7.29 -3.97
C LEU A 143 4.35 7.11 -4.60
N PHE A 144 3.96 5.85 -4.82
CA PHE A 144 2.65 5.45 -5.33
C PHE A 144 1.81 4.91 -4.19
N ILE A 145 0.68 5.51 -3.93
CA ILE A 145 -0.27 5.04 -2.91
C ILE A 145 -1.61 4.80 -3.56
N GLN A 146 -2.10 3.56 -3.54
CA GLN A 146 -3.47 3.25 -3.90
C GLN A 146 -4.26 2.88 -2.64
N THR A 147 -5.42 3.49 -2.46
CA THR A 147 -6.31 3.22 -1.33
C THR A 147 -7.79 3.36 -1.72
N LEU A 148 -8.69 3.03 -0.80
CA LEU A 148 -10.12 3.28 -0.98
C LEU A 148 -10.34 4.75 -1.28
N HIS A 149 -11.24 5.03 -2.23
CA HIS A 149 -11.56 6.41 -2.57
C HIS A 149 -12.39 7.06 -1.43
N PRO A 150 -11.90 8.12 -0.77
CA PRO A 150 -12.53 8.63 0.44
C PRO A 150 -13.99 9.10 0.26
N LEU A 151 -14.36 9.59 -0.92
CA LEU A 151 -15.74 10.01 -1.21
C LEU A 151 -16.73 8.85 -1.35
N PHE A 152 -16.25 7.62 -1.48
CA PHE A 152 -17.07 6.41 -1.68
C PHE A 152 -16.99 5.43 -0.51
N VAL A 153 -16.41 5.87 0.60
CA VAL A 153 -16.46 5.16 1.87
C VAL A 153 -17.76 5.52 2.59
N GLU A 154 -18.47 4.51 3.10
CA GLU A 154 -19.71 4.72 3.85
C GLU A 154 -19.48 5.52 5.13
N GLY A 155 -20.47 6.32 5.51
CA GLY A 155 -20.49 7.18 6.70
C GLY A 155 -19.95 8.59 6.45
N ASP A 156 -19.65 9.30 7.53
CA ASP A 156 -19.25 10.70 7.47
C ASP A 156 -17.88 10.88 6.83
N TYR A 157 -17.75 11.93 6.02
CA TYR A 157 -16.48 12.35 5.41
C TYR A 157 -15.62 13.13 6.40
N VAL A 158 -15.28 12.49 7.52
CA VAL A 158 -14.49 13.06 8.61
C VAL A 158 -13.36 12.09 8.96
N THR A 159 -12.13 12.59 9.01
CA THR A 159 -10.96 11.81 9.39
C THR A 159 -11.11 11.22 10.79
N GLY A 160 -10.83 9.95 10.94
CA GLY A 160 -10.96 9.25 12.21
C GLY A 160 -11.01 7.72 12.08
N TRP A 161 -11.02 7.05 13.19
CA TRP A 161 -11.17 5.61 13.25
C TRP A 161 -12.58 5.17 12.84
N LYS A 162 -12.65 4.21 11.93
CA LYS A 162 -13.90 3.57 11.50
C LYS A 162 -13.86 2.09 11.84
N GLU A 163 -15.03 1.53 12.11
CA GLU A 163 -15.17 0.09 12.26
C GLU A 163 -14.96 -0.61 10.92
N GLY A 164 -14.11 -1.63 10.92
CA GLY A 164 -13.89 -2.47 9.77
C GLY A 164 -14.81 -3.68 9.77
N SER A 165 -15.01 -4.25 8.59
CA SER A 165 -15.84 -5.43 8.40
C SER A 165 -15.24 -6.32 7.32
N TRP A 166 -15.38 -7.63 7.50
CA TRP A 166 -15.10 -8.62 6.48
C TRP A 166 -16.35 -9.02 5.66
N ASN A 167 -17.47 -8.27 5.83
CA ASN A 167 -18.69 -8.52 5.09
C ASN A 167 -18.45 -8.43 3.58
N GLY A 168 -19.05 -9.35 2.83
CA GLY A 168 -18.88 -9.43 1.38
C GLY A 168 -17.65 -10.22 0.92
N MET A 169 -16.75 -10.60 1.82
CA MET A 169 -15.67 -11.53 1.49
C MET A 169 -16.21 -12.96 1.38
N LYS A 170 -15.74 -13.71 0.38
CA LYS A 170 -16.21 -15.11 0.16
C LYS A 170 -15.63 -16.09 1.17
N GLN A 171 -14.42 -15.82 1.66
CA GLN A 171 -13.77 -16.64 2.66
C GLN A 171 -14.29 -16.28 4.07
N ASN A 172 -14.24 -17.23 5.01
CA ASN A 172 -14.67 -17.00 6.39
C ASN A 172 -13.66 -16.20 7.19
N PHE A 173 -13.49 -14.93 6.86
CA PHE A 173 -12.65 -13.99 7.62
C PHE A 173 -13.20 -13.78 9.03
N THR A 174 -12.30 -13.65 9.99
CA THR A 174 -12.62 -13.42 11.40
C THR A 174 -11.84 -12.20 11.92
N MET A 175 -12.15 -11.77 13.13
CA MET A 175 -11.45 -10.67 13.80
C MET A 175 -11.37 -9.39 12.94
N PRO A 176 -12.50 -8.75 12.59
CA PRO A 176 -12.46 -7.46 11.93
C PRO A 176 -11.74 -6.44 12.81
N TYR A 177 -11.08 -5.46 12.20
CA TYR A 177 -10.30 -4.44 12.89
C TYR A 177 -10.81 -3.05 12.54
N ASN A 178 -10.57 -2.07 13.43
CA ASN A 178 -10.79 -0.67 13.11
C ASN A 178 -9.67 -0.20 12.18
N TRP A 179 -10.03 0.66 11.23
CA TRP A 179 -9.09 1.27 10.30
C TRP A 179 -9.22 2.78 10.33
N PHE A 180 -8.15 3.49 10.01
CA PHE A 180 -8.12 4.94 10.08
C PHE A 180 -8.45 5.54 8.71
N PHE A 181 -9.61 6.19 8.64
CA PHE A 181 -10.06 6.94 7.48
C PHE A 181 -9.39 8.31 7.43
N ARG A 182 -8.93 8.72 6.25
CA ARG A 182 -8.45 10.06 5.97
C ARG A 182 -9.21 10.66 4.80
N THR A 183 -9.58 11.95 4.91
CA THR A 183 -10.08 12.74 3.78
C THR A 183 -8.96 12.94 2.75
N ILE A 184 -9.30 13.40 1.54
CA ILE A 184 -8.29 13.78 0.52
C ILE A 184 -7.38 14.88 1.08
N GLU A 185 -7.94 15.86 1.80
CA GLU A 185 -7.18 16.95 2.41
C GLU A 185 -6.15 16.41 3.40
N ASP A 186 -6.53 15.49 4.28
CA ASP A 186 -5.62 14.94 5.30
C ASP A 186 -4.53 14.05 4.69
N TRP A 187 -4.85 13.32 3.63
CA TRP A 187 -3.83 12.61 2.85
C TRP A 187 -2.80 13.58 2.29
N ILE A 188 -3.23 14.67 1.63
CA ILE A 188 -2.32 15.67 1.04
C ILE A 188 -1.49 16.39 2.10
N ARG A 189 -2.11 16.72 3.26
CA ARG A 189 -1.37 17.31 4.40
C ARG A 189 -0.27 16.38 4.91
N LEU A 190 -0.57 15.10 5.09
CA LEU A 190 0.40 14.09 5.53
C LEU A 190 1.57 14.00 4.55
N PHE A 191 1.29 13.86 3.27
CA PHE A 191 2.33 13.75 2.25
C PHE A 191 3.20 15.01 2.16
N SER A 192 2.57 16.18 2.18
CA SER A 192 3.29 17.45 2.11
C SER A 192 4.18 17.66 3.34
N GLY A 193 3.69 17.28 4.53
CA GLY A 193 4.46 17.33 5.78
C GLY A 193 5.68 16.42 5.78
N ALA A 194 5.60 15.28 5.10
CA ALA A 194 6.69 14.32 4.94
C ALA A 194 7.68 14.68 3.80
N GLY A 195 7.53 15.85 3.17
CA GLY A 195 8.43 16.31 2.12
C GLY A 195 8.10 15.84 0.70
N PHE A 196 6.91 15.30 0.48
CA PHE A 196 6.42 14.97 -0.85
C PHE A 196 5.55 16.10 -1.42
N TYR A 197 5.44 16.16 -2.75
CA TYR A 197 4.38 16.92 -3.42
C TYR A 197 3.56 15.98 -4.31
N LEU A 198 2.28 16.28 -4.42
CA LEU A 198 1.38 15.55 -5.30
C LEU A 198 1.70 15.91 -6.75
N GLU A 199 2.05 14.90 -7.55
CA GLU A 199 2.30 15.05 -8.98
C GLU A 199 1.02 14.79 -9.76
N ILE A 200 0.37 13.66 -9.50
CA ILE A 200 -0.91 13.29 -10.11
C ILE A 200 -1.78 12.58 -9.07
N LEU A 201 -3.08 12.84 -9.12
CA LEU A 201 -4.12 12.03 -8.49
C LEU A 201 -4.91 11.33 -9.59
N LYS A 202 -5.01 9.99 -9.53
CA LYS A 202 -5.83 9.20 -10.45
C LYS A 202 -7.02 8.59 -9.70
N GLU A 203 -8.16 8.53 -10.38
CA GLU A 203 -9.41 7.98 -9.85
C GLU A 203 -9.91 6.83 -10.75
N PRO A 204 -9.31 5.64 -10.62
CA PRO A 204 -9.69 4.48 -11.42
C PRO A 204 -11.18 4.16 -11.28
N THR A 205 -11.91 4.25 -12.39
CA THR A 205 -13.37 4.15 -12.41
C THR A 205 -13.82 2.73 -12.74
N HIS A 206 -14.75 2.21 -11.96
CA HIS A 206 -15.36 0.90 -12.19
C HIS A 206 -16.23 0.93 -13.46
N PRO A 207 -16.02 0.01 -14.43
CA PRO A 207 -16.63 0.11 -15.76
C PRO A 207 -18.17 -0.03 -15.75
N LEU A 208 -18.74 -0.71 -14.76
CA LEU A 208 -20.20 -0.92 -14.68
C LEU A 208 -20.88 0.15 -13.84
N THR A 209 -20.27 0.57 -12.71
CA THR A 209 -20.92 1.54 -11.80
C THR A 209 -20.60 2.99 -12.14
N LEU A 210 -19.57 3.22 -12.96
CA LEU A 210 -19.02 4.54 -13.32
C LEU A 210 -18.59 5.37 -12.10
N LYS A 211 -18.33 4.71 -10.97
CA LYS A 211 -17.82 5.34 -9.74
C LYS A 211 -16.35 5.00 -9.56
N PRO A 212 -15.55 5.88 -8.96
CA PRO A 212 -14.18 5.55 -8.56
C PRO A 212 -14.13 4.31 -7.68
N ALA A 213 -13.31 3.33 -8.05
CA ALA A 213 -13.07 2.11 -7.28
C ALA A 213 -11.92 2.28 -6.28
N SER A 214 -11.05 3.26 -6.52
CA SER A 214 -9.92 3.62 -5.68
C SER A 214 -9.43 5.03 -6.01
N VAL A 215 -8.55 5.55 -5.18
CA VAL A 215 -7.71 6.71 -5.50
C VAL A 215 -6.25 6.28 -5.55
N ILE A 216 -5.48 6.80 -6.51
CA ILE A 216 -4.03 6.63 -6.59
C ILE A 216 -3.38 8.01 -6.46
N PHE A 217 -2.58 8.20 -5.43
CA PHE A 217 -1.71 9.35 -5.27
C PHE A 217 -0.34 9.01 -5.86
N ILE A 218 0.12 9.79 -6.82
CA ILE A 218 1.48 9.73 -7.35
C ILE A 218 2.20 10.96 -6.84
N LEU A 219 3.22 10.72 -6.05
CA LEU A 219 3.90 11.72 -5.25
C LEU A 219 5.39 11.69 -5.59
N ARG A 220 6.03 12.85 -5.52
CA ARG A 220 7.47 12.97 -5.71
C ARG A 220 8.12 13.60 -4.49
N LEU A 221 9.24 13.03 -4.08
CA LEU A 221 10.07 13.58 -3.01
C LEU A 221 10.68 14.90 -3.45
N LYS A 222 10.51 15.95 -2.64
CA LYS A 222 11.12 17.27 -2.89
C LYS A 222 12.64 17.17 -2.86
N SER A 223 13.30 17.75 -3.86
CA SER A 223 14.76 17.90 -3.80
C SER A 223 15.15 18.94 -2.76
N PHE A 224 16.17 18.67 -1.98
CA PHE A 224 16.70 19.62 -1.00
C PHE A 224 17.28 20.92 -1.61
N ASN A 225 17.43 20.98 -2.95
CA ASN A 225 18.03 22.12 -3.65
C ASN A 225 17.04 23.22 -4.07
N SER A 226 15.79 23.21 -3.65
CA SER A 226 14.79 24.23 -4.02
C SER A 226 14.62 25.34 -2.97
N LEU A 227 15.59 25.52 -2.07
CA LEU A 227 15.61 26.57 -1.03
C LEU A 227 16.85 27.46 -1.14
N LEU A 228 17.31 27.76 -2.36
CA LEU A 228 18.27 28.86 -2.61
C LEU A 228 17.66 29.89 -3.52
#